data_c00ad16f94a002898c6a76de7ea1093f
#
_entry.id   c00ad16f94a002898c6a76de7ea1093f
#
_cell.length_a   1.000
_cell.length_b   1.000
_cell.length_c   1.000
_cell.angle_alpha   90.00
_cell.angle_beta   90.00
_cell.angle_gamma   90.00
#
_symmetry.space_group_name_H-M   'P 1'
#
loop_
_entity.id
_entity.type
_entity.pdbx_description
1 polymer ?
#
loop_
_entity_poly.entity_id
_entity_poly.type
_entity_poly.pdbx_seq_one_letter_code
_entity_poly.pdbx_strand_id
1 'polypeptide(L)'
;MAKTSGGTNNYAKAGARVIAVTSTGRKMTAKQAAKVKDTSESIDSLKHREVVKQLNRGVSRYEKVMGVRERTIRIANTGNEYGVTFINENGSQGIYLNKRVFNQTRNQIEASYKKSNYETGFKNLTNRPIQHTITHELAHATWTSSYTGAKQKAAGVEIKSLYRSWARDRKKTGYGTYGASNVDEFWAEVVTKGIHGKADKYTKKAISIARKYKL
;
A
#
# COMPACT_ATOMS: atom_id res chain seq x y z
N MET A 1 30.20 20.45 22.76
CA MET A 1 29.29 19.34 23.15
C MET A 1 27.89 19.69 22.70
N ALA A 2 27.42 19.12 21.60
CA ALA A 2 26.08 19.35 21.08
C ALA A 2 25.11 18.40 21.78
N LYS A 3 24.11 18.97 22.46
CA LYS A 3 23.01 18.20 23.06
C LYS A 3 22.07 17.71 21.94
N THR A 4 22.05 16.40 21.73
CA THR A 4 21.01 15.75 20.93
C THR A 4 19.69 15.84 21.69
N SER A 5 18.78 16.70 21.24
CA SER A 5 17.40 16.74 21.73
C SER A 5 16.69 15.47 21.27
N GLY A 6 16.43 14.57 22.21
CA GLY A 6 15.55 13.43 21.99
C GLY A 6 14.14 13.93 21.67
N GLY A 7 13.74 13.79 20.42
CA GLY A 7 12.37 14.06 20.00
C GLY A 7 11.43 13.05 20.65
N THR A 8 10.83 13.43 21.78
CA THR A 8 9.75 12.68 22.41
C THR A 8 8.57 12.63 21.43
N ASN A 9 8.15 11.42 21.12
CA ASN A 9 7.00 11.12 20.27
C ASN A 9 5.74 11.84 20.75
N ASN A 10 5.43 12.99 20.17
CA ASN A 10 4.22 13.77 20.45
C ASN A 10 2.92 13.09 19.99
N TYR A 11 2.99 11.86 19.47
CA TYR A 11 1.82 11.12 18.98
C TYR A 11 0.88 10.64 20.09
N ALA A 12 1.35 10.51 21.33
CA ALA A 12 0.52 10.11 22.47
C ALA A 12 -0.35 11.24 23.01
N LYS A 13 -0.05 12.51 22.70
CA LYS A 13 -0.75 13.67 23.28
C LYS A 13 -1.91 14.21 22.45
N ALA A 14 -2.05 13.82 21.18
CA ALA A 14 -3.03 14.43 20.27
C ALA A 14 -4.31 13.60 20.07
N GLY A 15 -4.52 12.48 20.76
CA GLY A 15 -5.72 11.66 20.56
C GLY A 15 -5.90 11.10 19.13
N ALA A 16 -4.94 11.32 18.24
CA ALA A 16 -5.00 10.87 16.86
C ALA A 16 -4.97 9.34 16.81
N ARG A 17 -6.07 8.76 16.40
CA ARG A 17 -6.25 7.31 16.26
C ARG A 17 -5.40 6.86 15.08
N VAL A 18 -4.20 6.33 15.33
CA VAL A 18 -3.39 5.71 14.28
C VAL A 18 -4.08 4.45 13.82
N ILE A 19 -4.50 4.43 12.57
CA ILE A 19 -5.10 3.26 11.94
C ILE A 19 -4.05 2.68 10.99
N ALA A 20 -3.66 1.45 11.19
CA ALA A 20 -2.89 0.70 10.23
C ALA A 20 -3.85 -0.09 9.35
N VAL A 21 -3.76 0.10 8.05
CA VAL A 21 -4.47 -0.68 7.05
C VAL A 21 -3.49 -1.70 6.49
N THR A 22 -3.83 -2.97 6.62
CA THR A 22 -2.97 -4.06 6.15
C THR A 22 -3.24 -4.37 4.69
N SER A 23 -2.32 -5.07 4.04
CA SER A 23 -2.52 -5.59 2.69
C SER A 23 -3.68 -6.60 2.57
N THR A 24 -4.26 -7.04 3.67
CA THR A 24 -5.47 -7.87 3.74
C THR A 24 -6.72 -7.09 4.18
N GLY A 25 -6.65 -5.77 4.25
CA GLY A 25 -7.74 -4.91 4.70
C GLY A 25 -8.00 -4.96 6.22
N ARG A 26 -7.17 -5.69 6.98
CA ARG A 26 -7.31 -5.80 8.43
C ARG A 26 -6.72 -4.59 9.15
N LYS A 27 -7.46 -4.03 10.09
CA LYS A 27 -6.98 -2.94 10.95
C LYS A 27 -6.12 -3.48 12.09
N MET A 28 -4.97 -2.89 12.30
CA MET A 28 -4.10 -3.15 13.46
C MET A 28 -4.48 -2.27 14.64
N THR A 29 -4.30 -2.81 15.85
CA THR A 29 -4.40 -2.02 17.09
C THR A 29 -3.20 -1.07 17.21
N ALA A 30 -3.36 0.00 18.00
CA ALA A 30 -2.27 0.93 18.28
C ALA A 30 -1.01 0.23 18.85
N LYS A 31 -1.20 -0.78 19.73
CA LYS A 31 -0.10 -1.59 20.28
C LYS A 31 0.64 -2.39 19.21
N GLN A 32 -0.08 -3.01 18.28
CA GLN A 32 0.53 -3.72 17.15
C GLN A 32 1.29 -2.76 16.23
N ALA A 33 0.70 -1.60 15.95
CA ALA A 33 1.34 -0.56 15.13
C ALA A 33 2.63 -0.03 15.78
N ALA A 34 2.64 0.22 17.09
CA ALA A 34 3.82 0.64 17.82
C ALA A 34 4.93 -0.41 17.69
N LYS A 35 4.64 -1.70 17.93
CA LYS A 35 5.61 -2.79 17.81
C LYS A 35 6.24 -2.89 16.42
N VAL A 36 5.46 -2.66 15.35
CA VAL A 36 5.99 -2.64 13.98
C VAL A 36 6.97 -1.49 13.79
N LYS A 37 6.64 -0.29 14.28
CA LYS A 37 7.51 0.89 14.19
C LYS A 37 8.82 0.70 14.93
N ASP A 38 8.76 0.18 16.15
CA ASP A 38 9.94 -0.02 17.03
C ASP A 38 10.94 -1.01 16.45
N THR A 39 10.48 -2.00 15.68
CA THR A 39 11.33 -3.02 15.04
C THR A 39 11.70 -2.71 13.60
N SER A 40 11.42 -1.50 13.12
CA SER A 40 11.59 -1.17 11.69
C SER A 40 13.02 -0.78 11.34
N GLU A 41 13.48 -1.22 10.16
CA GLU A 41 14.79 -0.97 9.58
C GLU A 41 14.68 -0.37 8.17
N SER A 42 15.78 0.14 7.62
CA SER A 42 15.86 0.55 6.22
C SER A 42 15.65 -0.65 5.28
N ILE A 43 15.06 -0.42 4.11
CA ILE A 43 14.96 -1.44 3.05
C ILE A 43 16.33 -1.92 2.57
N ASP A 44 17.38 -1.10 2.73
CA ASP A 44 18.75 -1.47 2.36
C ASP A 44 19.36 -2.54 3.26
N SER A 45 18.75 -2.81 4.43
CA SER A 45 19.16 -3.92 5.32
C SER A 45 18.71 -5.30 4.82
N LEU A 46 17.88 -5.36 3.76
CA LEU A 46 17.47 -6.62 3.15
C LEU A 46 18.66 -7.42 2.60
N LYS A 47 18.62 -8.74 2.81
CA LYS A 47 19.73 -9.64 2.44
C LYS A 47 19.98 -9.71 0.93
N HIS A 48 18.90 -9.58 0.13
CA HIS A 48 18.97 -9.82 -1.32
C HIS A 48 18.84 -8.52 -2.10
N ARG A 49 19.92 -8.05 -2.69
CA ARG A 49 19.99 -6.82 -3.50
C ARG A 49 19.00 -6.78 -4.65
N GLU A 50 18.68 -7.94 -5.26
CA GLU A 50 17.70 -8.00 -6.33
C GLU A 50 16.29 -7.67 -5.82
N VAL A 51 15.94 -8.05 -4.60
CA VAL A 51 14.67 -7.68 -3.97
C VAL A 51 14.61 -6.18 -3.74
N VAL A 52 15.68 -5.57 -3.22
CA VAL A 52 15.79 -4.10 -3.07
C VAL A 52 15.59 -3.39 -4.41
N LYS A 53 16.24 -3.88 -5.49
CA LYS A 53 16.04 -3.35 -6.84
C LYS A 53 14.59 -3.44 -7.31
N GLN A 54 13.91 -4.56 -7.05
CA GLN A 54 12.50 -4.70 -7.43
C GLN A 54 11.59 -3.74 -6.64
N LEU A 55 11.83 -3.55 -5.35
CA LEU A 55 11.09 -2.57 -4.55
C LEU A 55 11.29 -1.16 -5.11
N ASN A 56 12.53 -0.74 -5.35
CA ASN A 56 12.85 0.57 -5.90
C ASN A 56 12.25 0.78 -7.29
N ARG A 57 12.24 -0.26 -8.15
CA ARG A 57 11.54 -0.21 -9.45
C ARG A 57 10.04 -0.03 -9.30
N GLY A 58 9.42 -0.66 -8.28
CA GLY A 58 8.02 -0.47 -7.96
C GLY A 58 7.71 0.98 -7.57
N VAL A 59 8.52 1.55 -6.67
CA VAL A 59 8.43 2.96 -6.26
C VAL A 59 8.56 3.88 -7.48
N SER A 60 9.63 3.74 -8.28
CA SER A 60 9.86 4.59 -9.45
C SER A 60 8.72 4.52 -10.48
N ARG A 61 8.13 3.34 -10.68
CA ARG A 61 6.96 3.19 -11.58
C ARG A 61 5.74 3.88 -11.03
N TYR A 62 5.51 3.77 -9.72
CA TYR A 62 4.43 4.45 -9.06
C TYR A 62 4.57 5.97 -9.22
N GLU A 63 5.74 6.51 -8.90
CA GLU A 63 6.03 7.94 -8.97
C GLU A 63 5.92 8.51 -10.40
N LYS A 64 6.33 7.75 -11.41
CA LYS A 64 6.15 8.14 -12.82
C LYS A 64 4.68 8.36 -13.20
N VAL A 65 3.76 7.61 -12.60
CA VAL A 65 2.32 7.67 -12.91
C VAL A 65 1.58 8.63 -12.00
N MET A 66 1.91 8.61 -10.69
CA MET A 66 1.18 9.28 -9.62
C MET A 66 1.87 10.56 -9.12
N GLY A 67 3.10 10.81 -9.55
CA GLY A 67 3.94 11.89 -9.06
C GLY A 67 4.81 11.48 -7.88
N VAL A 68 5.97 12.15 -7.77
CA VAL A 68 6.92 11.93 -6.67
C VAL A 68 6.34 12.48 -5.37
N ARG A 69 6.47 11.70 -4.31
CA ARG A 69 6.09 12.10 -2.95
C ARG A 69 7.06 11.53 -1.95
N GLU A 70 7.43 12.34 -1.01
CA GLU A 70 8.22 11.87 0.12
C GLU A 70 7.40 10.87 0.95
N ARG A 71 7.95 9.66 1.12
CA ARG A 71 7.33 8.58 1.90
C ARG A 71 8.39 7.78 2.63
N THR A 72 8.09 7.48 3.87
CA THR A 72 8.90 6.55 4.65
C THR A 72 8.53 5.12 4.27
N ILE A 73 9.48 4.38 3.68
CA ILE A 73 9.34 2.95 3.40
C ILE A 73 10.39 2.22 4.21
N ARG A 74 9.97 1.29 5.04
CA ARG A 74 10.82 0.50 5.93
C ARG A 74 10.45 -0.96 5.87
N ILE A 75 11.30 -1.81 6.42
CA ILE A 75 10.98 -3.21 6.68
C ILE A 75 10.77 -3.42 8.17
N ALA A 76 9.86 -4.30 8.53
CA ALA A 76 9.53 -4.60 9.92
C ALA A 76 8.91 -5.99 10.07
N ASN A 77 8.66 -6.42 11.29
CA ASN A 77 7.84 -7.58 11.54
C ASN A 77 6.35 -7.18 11.49
N THR A 78 5.71 -7.43 10.36
CA THR A 78 4.27 -7.13 10.14
C THR A 78 3.35 -8.33 10.43
N GLY A 79 3.87 -9.40 11.02
CA GLY A 79 3.12 -10.64 11.26
C GLY A 79 2.95 -11.46 9.97
N ASN A 80 1.71 -11.76 9.59
CA ASN A 80 1.40 -12.53 8.38
C ASN A 80 1.16 -11.65 7.14
N GLU A 81 1.16 -10.33 7.28
CA GLU A 81 0.92 -9.42 6.18
C GLU A 81 2.19 -9.18 5.36
N TYR A 82 2.06 -9.07 4.04
CA TYR A 82 3.19 -8.71 3.16
C TYR A 82 3.66 -7.29 3.40
N GLY A 83 2.75 -6.38 3.67
CA GLY A 83 3.02 -5.00 4.01
C GLY A 83 1.89 -4.40 4.84
N VAL A 84 2.17 -3.26 5.46
CA VAL A 84 1.17 -2.43 6.14
C VAL A 84 1.47 -0.96 5.90
N THR A 85 0.43 -0.19 5.62
CA THR A 85 0.52 1.25 5.54
C THR A 85 -0.08 1.86 6.80
N PHE A 86 0.71 2.62 7.54
CA PHE A 86 0.22 3.37 8.69
C PHE A 86 -0.34 4.71 8.25
N ILE A 87 -1.55 4.96 8.66
CA ILE A 87 -2.29 6.18 8.35
C ILE A 87 -2.81 6.84 9.62
N ASN A 88 -2.97 8.14 9.55
CA ASN A 88 -3.78 8.90 10.49
C ASN A 88 -4.77 9.78 9.71
N GLU A 89 -5.51 10.62 10.40
CA GLU A 89 -6.50 11.50 9.77
C GLU A 89 -5.92 12.44 8.71
N ASN A 90 -4.63 12.76 8.80
CA ASN A 90 -3.94 13.70 7.92
C ASN A 90 -3.18 13.03 6.76
N GLY A 91 -3.05 11.71 6.76
CA GLY A 91 -2.38 10.99 5.68
C GLY A 91 -1.52 9.81 6.14
N SER A 92 -0.64 9.35 5.25
CA SER A 92 0.27 8.24 5.54
C SER A 92 1.37 8.63 6.52
N GLN A 93 1.64 7.73 7.45
CA GLN A 93 2.73 7.81 8.42
C GLN A 93 3.91 6.88 8.09
N GLY A 94 3.80 6.13 7.02
CA GLY A 94 4.83 5.24 6.53
C GLY A 94 4.30 3.89 6.05
N ILE A 95 5.14 3.22 5.30
CA ILE A 95 4.90 1.89 4.72
C ILE A 95 5.92 0.94 5.34
N TYR A 96 5.45 -0.19 5.84
CA TYR A 96 6.27 -1.20 6.48
C TYR A 96 6.07 -2.54 5.77
N LEU A 97 7.12 -3.05 5.15
CA LEU A 97 7.12 -4.33 4.44
C LEU A 97 7.61 -5.45 5.35
N ASN A 98 7.10 -6.65 5.17
CA ASN A 98 7.41 -7.80 6.02
C ASN A 98 8.85 -8.27 5.86
N LYS A 99 9.67 -8.06 6.90
CA LYS A 99 11.08 -8.47 6.91
C LYS A 99 11.26 -9.96 6.61
N ARG A 100 10.39 -10.83 7.12
CA ARG A 100 10.47 -12.27 6.88
C ARG A 100 10.22 -12.64 5.43
N VAL A 101 9.29 -11.97 4.77
CA VAL A 101 8.98 -12.17 3.35
C VAL A 101 10.09 -11.61 2.48
N PHE A 102 10.46 -10.34 2.67
CA PHE A 102 11.39 -9.65 1.77
C PHE A 102 12.86 -9.98 2.00
N ASN A 103 13.20 -10.73 3.07
CA ASN A 103 14.51 -11.35 3.24
C ASN A 103 14.66 -12.72 2.55
N GLN A 104 13.65 -13.16 1.81
CA GLN A 104 13.75 -14.32 0.92
C GLN A 104 14.33 -13.90 -0.44
N THR A 105 14.80 -14.89 -1.21
CA THR A 105 15.20 -14.64 -2.61
C THR A 105 14.01 -14.20 -3.45
N ARG A 106 14.28 -13.52 -4.55
CA ARG A 106 13.24 -13.12 -5.50
C ARG A 106 12.34 -14.30 -5.91
N ASN A 107 12.97 -15.41 -6.29
CA ASN A 107 12.23 -16.60 -6.74
C ASN A 107 11.32 -17.19 -5.66
N GLN A 108 11.76 -17.20 -4.40
CA GLN A 108 10.95 -17.65 -3.27
C GLN A 108 9.74 -16.73 -3.03
N ILE A 109 9.95 -15.42 -3.09
CA ILE A 109 8.85 -14.45 -2.95
C ILE A 109 7.84 -14.62 -4.10
N GLU A 110 8.32 -14.71 -5.34
CA GLU A 110 7.46 -14.84 -6.52
C GLU A 110 6.68 -16.17 -6.51
N ALA A 111 7.30 -17.28 -6.11
CA ALA A 111 6.64 -18.56 -5.94
C ALA A 111 5.57 -18.56 -4.84
N SER A 112 5.91 -17.99 -3.67
CA SER A 112 4.97 -17.83 -2.57
C SER A 112 3.77 -16.97 -2.97
N TYR A 113 4.03 -15.87 -3.66
CA TYR A 113 2.97 -14.97 -4.13
C TYR A 113 2.07 -15.66 -5.15
N LYS A 114 2.63 -16.44 -6.10
CA LYS A 114 1.87 -17.23 -7.05
C LYS A 114 0.93 -18.18 -6.33
N LYS A 115 1.45 -18.99 -5.42
CA LYS A 115 0.68 -19.96 -4.65
C LYS A 115 -0.43 -19.32 -3.82
N SER A 116 -0.11 -18.27 -3.05
CA SER A 116 -1.05 -17.68 -2.10
C SER A 116 -2.05 -16.70 -2.70
N ASN A 117 -1.76 -16.13 -3.87
CA ASN A 117 -2.57 -15.06 -4.43
C ASN A 117 -3.19 -15.40 -5.78
N TYR A 118 -2.45 -16.06 -6.69
CA TYR A 118 -2.94 -16.32 -8.04
C TYR A 118 -3.74 -17.62 -8.12
N GLU A 119 -3.22 -18.68 -7.53
CA GLU A 119 -3.91 -19.98 -7.53
C GLU A 119 -5.24 -19.92 -6.78
N THR A 120 -5.35 -19.02 -5.80
CA THR A 120 -6.59 -18.78 -5.04
C THR A 120 -7.49 -17.71 -5.65
N GLY A 121 -7.05 -16.99 -6.68
CA GLY A 121 -7.77 -15.84 -7.23
C GLY A 121 -7.85 -14.65 -6.28
N PHE A 122 -7.01 -14.63 -5.22
CA PHE A 122 -7.06 -13.62 -4.18
C PHE A 122 -6.64 -12.25 -4.67
N LYS A 123 -5.51 -12.15 -5.39
CA LYS A 123 -5.00 -10.88 -5.95
C LYS A 123 -4.92 -10.91 -7.47
N ASN A 124 -4.69 -9.75 -8.04
CA ASN A 124 -4.44 -9.60 -9.47
C ASN A 124 -3.23 -10.41 -9.94
N LEU A 125 -3.36 -11.01 -11.12
CA LEU A 125 -2.23 -11.60 -11.82
C LEU A 125 -1.21 -10.52 -12.18
N THR A 126 0.03 -10.72 -11.77
CA THR A 126 1.18 -9.89 -12.17
C THR A 126 2.43 -10.75 -12.31
N ASN A 127 3.27 -10.42 -13.26
CA ASN A 127 4.61 -11.00 -13.37
C ASN A 127 5.66 -10.26 -12.53
N ARG A 128 5.22 -9.35 -11.65
CA ARG A 128 6.07 -8.50 -10.81
C ARG A 128 5.56 -8.39 -9.37
N PRO A 129 5.44 -9.51 -8.63
CA PRO A 129 4.81 -9.53 -7.31
C PRO A 129 5.43 -8.56 -6.30
N ILE A 130 6.77 -8.46 -6.26
CA ILE A 130 7.48 -7.56 -5.35
C ILE A 130 7.12 -6.09 -5.64
N GLN A 131 7.13 -5.71 -6.92
CA GLN A 131 6.74 -4.36 -7.33
C GLN A 131 5.25 -4.11 -7.07
N HIS A 132 4.40 -5.12 -7.27
CA HIS A 132 2.97 -5.04 -6.98
C HIS A 132 2.74 -4.71 -5.50
N THR A 133 3.38 -5.44 -4.59
CA THR A 133 3.19 -5.24 -3.16
C THR A 133 3.53 -3.81 -2.74
N ILE A 134 4.69 -3.28 -3.15
CA ILE A 134 5.03 -1.91 -2.77
C ILE A 134 4.10 -0.86 -3.40
N THR A 135 3.67 -1.04 -4.64
CA THR A 135 2.72 -0.09 -5.26
C THR A 135 1.34 -0.16 -4.66
N HIS A 136 0.90 -1.33 -4.20
CA HIS A 136 -0.33 -1.50 -3.44
C HIS A 136 -0.30 -0.68 -2.13
N GLU A 137 0.77 -0.81 -1.36
CA GLU A 137 0.93 -0.03 -0.12
C GLU A 137 1.06 1.48 -0.40
N LEU A 138 1.74 1.87 -1.47
CA LEU A 138 1.81 3.27 -1.91
C LEU A 138 0.42 3.82 -2.27
N ALA A 139 -0.44 3.01 -2.87
CA ALA A 139 -1.80 3.44 -3.18
C ALA A 139 -2.63 3.69 -1.90
N HIS A 140 -2.52 2.84 -0.87
CA HIS A 140 -3.10 3.12 0.44
C HIS A 140 -2.56 4.40 1.07
N ALA A 141 -1.26 4.66 0.90
CA ALA A 141 -0.65 5.88 1.39
C ALA A 141 -1.17 7.15 0.70
N THR A 142 -1.68 7.05 -0.54
CA THR A 142 -2.28 8.19 -1.24
C THR A 142 -3.73 8.43 -0.87
N TRP A 143 -4.49 7.36 -0.70
CA TRP A 143 -5.89 7.47 -0.32
C TRP A 143 -6.37 6.21 0.42
N THR A 144 -7.14 6.45 1.47
CA THR A 144 -8.02 5.49 2.13
C THR A 144 -9.30 6.19 2.56
N SER A 145 -10.34 5.43 2.82
CA SER A 145 -11.62 5.94 3.33
C SER A 145 -11.52 6.60 4.72
N SER A 146 -10.41 6.37 5.43
CA SER A 146 -10.15 6.93 6.75
C SER A 146 -9.54 8.33 6.74
N TYR A 147 -9.12 8.85 5.57
CA TYR A 147 -8.58 10.20 5.48
C TYR A 147 -9.68 11.26 5.59
N THR A 148 -9.42 12.30 6.40
CA THR A 148 -10.42 13.35 6.73
C THR A 148 -10.17 14.66 6.02
N GLY A 149 -9.02 14.87 5.39
CA GLY A 149 -8.69 16.07 4.64
C GLY A 149 -9.69 16.37 3.52
N ALA A 150 -10.01 17.64 3.27
CA ALA A 150 -11.02 18.07 2.29
C ALA A 150 -10.75 17.47 0.90
N LYS A 151 -9.50 17.47 0.46
CA LYS A 151 -9.07 16.91 -0.82
C LYS A 151 -9.32 15.40 -0.89
N GLN A 152 -8.96 14.67 0.15
CA GLN A 152 -9.15 13.23 0.25
C GLN A 152 -10.63 12.84 0.32
N LYS A 153 -11.45 13.64 1.01
CA LYS A 153 -12.91 13.46 1.04
C LYS A 153 -13.52 13.67 -0.34
N ALA A 154 -13.13 14.73 -1.05
CA ALA A 154 -13.61 15.00 -2.40
C ALA A 154 -13.22 13.88 -3.37
N ALA A 155 -11.97 13.43 -3.34
CA ALA A 155 -11.53 12.28 -4.12
C ALA A 155 -12.31 11.01 -3.74
N GLY A 156 -12.59 10.83 -2.45
CA GLY A 156 -13.33 9.68 -1.92
C GLY A 156 -14.74 9.53 -2.48
N VAL A 157 -15.40 10.62 -2.82
CA VAL A 157 -16.72 10.58 -3.50
C VAL A 157 -16.59 9.90 -4.86
N GLU A 158 -15.61 10.32 -5.67
CA GLU A 158 -15.38 9.72 -7.00
C GLU A 158 -14.87 8.28 -6.91
N ILE A 159 -13.96 7.99 -5.96
CA ILE A 159 -13.42 6.63 -5.74
C ILE A 159 -14.53 5.67 -5.32
N LYS A 160 -15.41 6.06 -4.38
CA LYS A 160 -16.57 5.25 -3.97
C LYS A 160 -17.57 5.04 -5.11
N SER A 161 -17.76 6.05 -5.96
CA SER A 161 -18.59 5.92 -7.16
C SER A 161 -17.98 4.94 -8.16
N LEU A 162 -16.66 5.01 -8.38
CA LEU A 162 -15.92 4.09 -9.24
C LEU A 162 -16.01 2.65 -8.73
N TYR A 163 -15.83 2.44 -7.42
CA TYR A 163 -15.99 1.13 -6.78
C TYR A 163 -17.38 0.55 -6.98
N ARG A 164 -18.45 1.35 -6.76
CA ARG A 164 -19.83 0.90 -6.98
C ARG A 164 -20.12 0.57 -8.46
N SER A 165 -19.56 1.37 -9.38
CA SER A 165 -19.68 1.10 -10.83
C SER A 165 -19.02 -0.22 -11.19
N TRP A 166 -17.79 -0.46 -10.70
CA TRP A 166 -17.09 -1.72 -10.90
C TRP A 166 -17.83 -2.91 -10.25
N ALA A 167 -18.35 -2.75 -9.04
CA ALA A 167 -19.05 -3.82 -8.32
C ALA A 167 -20.33 -4.28 -9.06
N ARG A 168 -20.98 -3.37 -9.80
CA ARG A 168 -22.15 -3.68 -10.64
C ARG A 168 -21.81 -4.26 -12.01
N ASP A 169 -20.58 -4.07 -12.47
CA ASP A 169 -20.14 -4.59 -13.76
C ASP A 169 -19.84 -6.09 -13.64
N ARG A 170 -20.78 -6.92 -14.09
CA ARG A 170 -20.68 -8.39 -14.01
C ARG A 170 -19.57 -8.98 -14.88
N LYS A 171 -19.06 -8.26 -15.86
CA LYS A 171 -17.88 -8.63 -16.66
C LYS A 171 -16.59 -8.28 -15.93
N LYS A 172 -16.55 -8.51 -14.62
CA LYS A 172 -15.50 -8.08 -13.71
C LYS A 172 -14.12 -8.46 -14.21
N THR A 173 -13.38 -7.48 -14.59
CA THR A 173 -11.96 -7.62 -14.86
C THR A 173 -11.24 -7.75 -13.54
N GLY A 174 -10.43 -8.80 -13.43
CA GLY A 174 -9.82 -9.24 -12.19
C GLY A 174 -9.09 -8.16 -11.40
N TYR A 175 -9.65 -7.83 -10.26
CA TYR A 175 -8.94 -7.22 -9.13
C TYR A 175 -8.84 -8.23 -7.98
N GLY A 176 -9.08 -9.51 -8.27
CA GLY A 176 -9.12 -10.58 -7.30
C GLY A 176 -10.29 -10.44 -6.32
N THR A 177 -10.47 -11.43 -5.47
CA THR A 177 -11.44 -11.34 -4.36
C THR A 177 -11.01 -10.29 -3.34
N TYR A 178 -9.72 -9.99 -3.28
CA TYR A 178 -9.13 -9.00 -2.40
C TYR A 178 -9.58 -7.57 -2.75
N GLY A 179 -9.45 -7.16 -4.02
CA GLY A 179 -9.93 -5.86 -4.47
C GLY A 179 -11.47 -5.71 -4.39
N ALA A 180 -12.20 -6.83 -4.23
CA ALA A 180 -13.64 -6.81 -4.02
C ALA A 180 -14.05 -6.65 -2.54
N SER A 181 -13.13 -6.78 -1.58
CA SER A 181 -13.43 -6.82 -0.15
C SER A 181 -13.96 -5.49 0.40
N ASN A 182 -13.39 -4.39 -0.03
CA ASN A 182 -13.80 -3.05 0.35
C ASN A 182 -13.23 -1.98 -0.61
N VAL A 183 -13.65 -0.73 -0.45
CA VAL A 183 -13.25 0.37 -1.32
C VAL A 183 -11.75 0.73 -1.21
N ASP A 184 -11.13 0.52 -0.06
CA ASP A 184 -9.72 0.84 0.16
C ASP A 184 -8.83 -0.16 -0.61
N GLU A 185 -9.16 -1.44 -0.54
CA GLU A 185 -8.47 -2.49 -1.29
C GLU A 185 -8.74 -2.41 -2.79
N PHE A 186 -9.96 -2.07 -3.18
CA PHE A 186 -10.27 -1.78 -4.57
C PHE A 186 -9.40 -0.65 -5.11
N TRP A 187 -9.25 0.44 -4.34
CA TRP A 187 -8.39 1.55 -4.74
C TRP A 187 -6.95 1.10 -4.94
N ALA A 188 -6.40 0.38 -3.97
CA ALA A 188 -5.04 -0.12 -4.03
C ALA A 188 -4.82 -1.06 -5.23
N GLU A 189 -5.72 -2.00 -5.47
CA GLU A 189 -5.62 -2.96 -6.57
C GLU A 189 -5.84 -2.31 -7.95
N VAL A 190 -6.79 -1.38 -8.09
CA VAL A 190 -7.07 -0.71 -9.38
C VAL A 190 -5.92 0.21 -9.80
N VAL A 191 -5.32 0.93 -8.85
CA VAL A 191 -4.14 1.78 -9.11
C VAL A 191 -2.94 0.90 -9.46
N THR A 192 -2.67 -0.13 -8.67
CA THR A 192 -1.55 -1.06 -8.91
C THR A 192 -1.64 -1.75 -10.26
N LYS A 193 -2.83 -2.21 -10.65
CA LYS A 193 -3.07 -2.78 -11.98
C LYS A 193 -2.84 -1.75 -13.09
N GLY A 194 -3.25 -0.50 -12.88
CA GLY A 194 -2.99 0.57 -13.84
C GLY A 194 -1.50 0.86 -14.07
N ILE A 195 -0.66 0.57 -13.06
CA ILE A 195 0.80 0.77 -13.13
C ILE A 195 1.53 -0.45 -13.72
N HIS A 196 1.10 -1.66 -13.39
CA HIS A 196 1.84 -2.90 -13.73
C HIS A 196 1.17 -3.80 -14.75
N GLY A 197 -0.12 -3.62 -14.97
CA GLY A 197 -0.93 -4.50 -15.81
C GLY A 197 -1.45 -3.84 -17.07
N LYS A 198 -2.40 -4.55 -17.71
CA LYS A 198 -3.16 -4.01 -18.84
C LYS A 198 -4.22 -3.04 -18.32
N ALA A 199 -4.11 -1.79 -18.73
CA ALA A 199 -5.07 -0.76 -18.34
C ALA A 199 -6.47 -1.05 -18.89
N ASP A 200 -7.48 -0.93 -18.04
CA ASP A 200 -8.90 -0.98 -18.39
C ASP A 200 -9.60 0.37 -18.08
N LYS A 201 -10.91 0.43 -18.28
CA LYS A 201 -11.69 1.66 -18.02
C LYS A 201 -11.60 2.13 -16.57
N TYR A 202 -11.54 1.19 -15.60
CA TYR A 202 -11.48 1.51 -14.18
C TYR A 202 -10.10 1.99 -13.76
N THR A 203 -9.02 1.35 -14.24
CA THR A 203 -7.64 1.78 -13.97
C THR A 203 -7.38 3.17 -14.55
N LYS A 204 -7.84 3.45 -15.78
CA LYS A 204 -7.72 4.76 -16.41
C LYS A 204 -8.45 5.83 -15.59
N LYS A 205 -9.67 5.55 -15.12
CA LYS A 205 -10.43 6.47 -14.29
C LYS A 205 -9.78 6.67 -12.92
N ALA A 206 -9.27 5.63 -12.29
CA ALA A 206 -8.57 5.73 -11.00
C ALA A 206 -7.33 6.64 -11.10
N ILE A 207 -6.49 6.45 -12.13
CA ILE A 207 -5.33 7.33 -12.37
C ILE A 207 -5.76 8.78 -12.65
N SER A 208 -6.84 8.97 -13.39
CA SER A 208 -7.42 10.31 -13.63
C SER A 208 -7.86 11.00 -12.33
N ILE A 209 -8.54 10.26 -11.43
CA ILE A 209 -8.94 10.78 -10.11
C ILE A 209 -7.70 11.16 -9.29
N ALA A 210 -6.70 10.27 -9.23
CA ALA A 210 -5.47 10.54 -8.50
C ALA A 210 -4.78 11.82 -8.97
N ARG A 211 -4.67 12.02 -10.28
CA ARG A 211 -4.07 13.24 -10.88
C ARG A 211 -4.90 14.48 -10.62
N LYS A 212 -6.24 14.41 -10.80
CA LYS A 212 -7.17 15.52 -10.56
C LYS A 212 -7.03 16.07 -9.14
N TYR A 213 -6.95 15.19 -8.17
CA TYR A 213 -6.86 15.56 -6.75
C TYR A 213 -5.41 15.61 -6.23
N LYS A 214 -4.41 15.35 -7.07
CA LYS A 214 -3.00 15.30 -6.64
C LYS A 214 -2.83 14.42 -5.39
N LEU A 215 -3.37 13.20 -5.43
CA LEU A 215 -3.30 12.25 -4.32
C LEU A 215 -1.88 11.73 -4.09
#